data_123f285608378016d81b5324dfe52aa2
#
_entry.id   123f285608378016d81b5324dfe52aa2
#
_cell.length_a   1.000
_cell.length_b   1.000
_cell.length_c   1.000
_cell.angle_alpha   90.00
_cell.angle_beta   90.00
_cell.angle_gamma   90.00
#
_symmetry.space_group_name_H-M   'P 1'
#
loop_
_entity.id
_entity.type
_entity.pdbx_description
1 polymer ?
#
loop_
_entity_poly.entity_id
_entity_poly.type
_entity_poly.pdbx_seq_one_letter_code
_entity_poly.pdbx_strand_id
1 'polypeptide(L)'
;MRQSLAAVLAAVSFTSIAAAQTAPSAPTTPPAAPAAASTPAPAATPPAQSEIGAAVAKDMDAMMALYRDLHANPELSLKEVNTAAKLAKRLKALKYDVTEKVGGTGVVAVMKNGSGPVLLIRADMDGLPVVEQTGLEFASKVRTKTPEGVETGVMHACGHDTHMTAFIETAKLLAARKDDWKGTLVMILQPAEEVGKGARDMLEDGLYTRFPRPTHALAFHDAANLEAGVIGFTPGYALANVDSVDIDVKGVGGHGAYPQTAKDPIVLGSRIVGTLQTLVSREQDPQDPAVVTVGSFQAGAKHNIIPDQAKLLLTVRSYSDETREKLIEGIKRVARGEAIAAGVPDDKMPVVSVKDEFTPSTYNPPEFAEQMAGLLKTHFPDGRVVQTPAVMGGEDFGRFYRADKSIKSFIFWVGGVPAEKMAAAKAGQISLPSLHSPFWAPQADKVIATASEAMTVLALDILKKQ
;
A
#
# COMPACT_ATOMS: atom_id res chain seq x y z
N MET A 1 47.29 -17.30 -62.39
CA MET A 1 47.07 -15.93 -62.84
C MET A 1 46.41 -15.16 -61.73
N ARG A 2 47.18 -14.26 -61.08
CA ARG A 2 46.70 -13.39 -59.98
C ARG A 2 46.04 -12.16 -60.62
N GLN A 3 44.89 -11.73 -60.19
CA GLN A 3 44.45 -10.32 -60.34
C GLN A 3 43.83 -9.85 -59.06
N SER A 4 44.48 -8.92 -58.45
CA SER A 4 44.09 -8.15 -57.27
C SER A 4 43.08 -7.08 -57.69
N LEU A 5 41.98 -6.95 -57.01
CA LEU A 5 41.09 -5.78 -57.09
C LEU A 5 41.27 -4.96 -55.78
N ALA A 6 41.77 -3.77 -55.95
CA ALA A 6 41.92 -2.77 -54.88
C ALA A 6 40.58 -2.07 -54.65
N ALA A 7 40.15 -2.02 -53.40
CA ALA A 7 39.00 -1.23 -52.96
C ALA A 7 39.45 0.20 -52.63
N VAL A 8 38.86 1.19 -53.29
CA VAL A 8 39.05 2.62 -53.02
C VAL A 8 38.07 3.02 -51.90
N LEU A 9 38.61 3.37 -50.73
CA LEU A 9 37.88 4.07 -49.69
C LEU A 9 37.88 5.57 -49.99
N ALA A 10 36.70 6.14 -50.26
CA ALA A 10 36.48 7.57 -50.28
C ALA A 10 36.18 8.07 -48.86
N ALA A 11 37.13 8.81 -48.28
CA ALA A 11 36.91 9.52 -47.03
C ALA A 11 36.19 10.85 -47.31
N VAL A 12 35.01 11.00 -46.78
CA VAL A 12 34.26 12.28 -46.75
C VAL A 12 34.63 13.02 -45.48
N SER A 13 35.46 14.07 -45.61
CA SER A 13 35.80 14.97 -44.50
C SER A 13 34.69 16.01 -44.33
N PHE A 14 34.00 15.97 -43.20
CA PHE A 14 33.13 17.07 -42.76
C PHE A 14 33.99 18.14 -42.04
N THR A 15 34.17 19.27 -42.68
CA THR A 15 34.71 20.49 -42.05
C THR A 15 33.59 21.20 -41.33
N SER A 16 33.61 21.15 -39.99
CA SER A 16 32.73 21.96 -39.13
C SER A 16 33.30 23.39 -39.06
N ILE A 17 32.56 24.34 -39.61
CA ILE A 17 32.78 25.78 -39.41
C ILE A 17 32.24 26.16 -38.05
N ALA A 18 33.09 26.40 -37.05
CA ALA A 18 32.72 26.99 -35.79
C ALA A 18 32.56 28.52 -35.96
N ALA A 19 31.34 28.98 -35.98
CA ALA A 19 31.05 30.41 -35.85
C ALA A 19 31.17 30.80 -34.36
N ALA A 20 32.17 31.58 -34.04
CA ALA A 20 32.34 32.21 -32.74
C ALA A 20 31.26 33.29 -32.56
N GLN A 21 30.23 33.01 -31.77
CA GLN A 21 29.31 34.03 -31.26
C GLN A 21 29.95 34.68 -30.04
N THR A 22 30.30 35.96 -30.15
CA THR A 22 30.70 36.82 -29.03
C THR A 22 29.45 37.07 -28.14
N ALA A 23 29.47 36.58 -26.92
CA ALA A 23 28.46 36.89 -25.90
C ALA A 23 28.58 38.37 -25.47
N PRO A 24 27.44 39.08 -25.27
CA PRO A 24 27.47 40.42 -24.73
C PRO A 24 27.90 40.38 -23.26
N SER A 25 28.83 41.29 -22.89
CA SER A 25 29.30 41.48 -21.52
C SER A 25 28.15 41.88 -20.58
N ALA A 26 28.00 41.12 -19.49
CA ALA A 26 27.05 41.44 -18.42
C ALA A 26 27.48 42.72 -17.67
N PRO A 27 26.55 43.54 -17.22
CA PRO A 27 26.87 44.71 -16.42
C PRO A 27 27.42 44.30 -15.05
N THR A 28 28.55 44.88 -14.68
CA THR A 28 29.19 44.72 -13.37
C THR A 28 28.36 45.38 -12.31
N THR A 29 27.74 44.59 -11.44
CA THR A 29 27.09 45.04 -10.18
C THR A 29 28.19 45.38 -9.15
N PRO A 30 28.11 46.49 -8.41
CA PRO A 30 29.05 46.79 -7.35
C PRO A 30 28.94 45.77 -6.20
N PRO A 31 30.03 45.51 -5.44
CA PRO A 31 30.04 44.54 -4.37
C PRO A 31 29.03 44.95 -3.29
N ALA A 32 28.14 44.01 -2.93
CA ALA A 32 27.20 44.17 -1.81
C ALA A 32 27.95 44.34 -0.50
N ALA A 33 27.52 45.28 0.32
CA ALA A 33 28.04 45.46 1.67
C ALA A 33 27.85 44.19 2.50
N PRO A 34 28.74 43.85 3.44
CA PRO A 34 28.61 42.66 4.27
C PRO A 34 27.29 42.72 5.06
N ALA A 35 26.45 41.69 4.86
CA ALA A 35 25.23 41.54 5.64
C ALA A 35 25.58 41.40 7.13
N ALA A 36 24.97 42.22 7.96
CA ALA A 36 25.09 42.13 9.41
C ALA A 36 24.67 40.72 9.84
N ALA A 37 25.51 40.07 10.63
CA ALA A 37 25.23 38.77 11.21
C ALA A 37 23.92 38.84 12.01
N SER A 38 22.87 38.21 11.48
CA SER A 38 21.63 38.05 12.25
C SER A 38 21.91 37.11 13.42
N THR A 39 21.70 37.60 14.63
CA THR A 39 21.69 36.75 15.84
C THR A 39 20.69 35.62 15.62
N PRO A 40 21.06 34.32 15.85
CA PRO A 40 20.12 33.23 15.75
C PRO A 40 18.95 33.49 16.72
N ALA A 41 17.73 33.40 16.17
CA ALA A 41 16.54 33.44 17.01
C ALA A 41 16.64 32.37 18.09
N PRO A 42 16.21 32.66 19.36
CA PRO A 42 16.22 31.65 20.40
C PRO A 42 15.47 30.42 19.92
N ALA A 43 16.07 29.24 20.11
CA ALA A 43 15.44 27.96 19.77
C ALA A 43 14.06 27.90 20.43
N ALA A 44 13.02 27.71 19.65
CA ALA A 44 11.66 27.57 20.16
C ALA A 44 11.64 26.45 21.21
N THR A 45 11.13 26.75 22.39
CA THR A 45 10.92 25.76 23.45
C THR A 45 10.07 24.61 22.83
N PRO A 46 10.47 23.34 22.97
CA PRO A 46 9.65 22.24 22.49
C PRO A 46 8.23 22.37 23.03
N PRO A 47 7.19 22.15 22.21
CA PRO A 47 5.81 22.21 22.71
C PRO A 47 5.66 21.25 23.88
N ALA A 48 4.93 21.67 24.91
CA ALA A 48 4.67 20.83 26.09
C ALA A 48 3.99 19.52 25.60
N GLN A 49 4.51 18.38 26.07
CA GLN A 49 3.95 17.08 25.74
C GLN A 49 2.48 17.02 26.20
N SER A 50 1.60 16.54 25.32
CA SER A 50 0.19 16.36 25.67
C SER A 50 -0.01 15.32 26.77
N GLU A 51 -1.11 15.37 27.52
CA GLU A 51 -1.42 14.33 28.52
C GLU A 51 -1.50 12.94 27.90
N ILE A 52 -2.01 12.83 26.67
CA ILE A 52 -2.06 11.56 25.92
C ILE A 52 -0.64 11.13 25.55
N GLY A 53 0.16 12.03 25.00
CA GLY A 53 1.56 11.77 24.68
C GLY A 53 2.40 11.36 25.90
N ALA A 54 2.18 11.98 27.05
CA ALA A 54 2.82 11.59 28.32
C ALA A 54 2.42 10.18 28.78
N ALA A 55 1.13 9.80 28.60
CA ALA A 55 0.65 8.46 28.90
C ALA A 55 1.25 7.41 27.96
N VAL A 56 1.32 7.71 26.65
CA VAL A 56 2.00 6.88 25.65
C VAL A 56 3.48 6.68 26.01
N ALA A 57 4.19 7.75 26.34
CA ALA A 57 5.61 7.68 26.69
C ALA A 57 5.86 6.80 27.94
N LYS A 58 4.95 6.82 28.91
CA LYS A 58 5.03 5.98 30.12
C LYS A 58 4.92 4.48 29.79
N ASP A 59 4.18 4.14 28.77
CA ASP A 59 3.90 2.74 28.40
C ASP A 59 4.86 2.20 27.32
N MET A 60 5.80 3.03 26.83
CA MET A 60 6.66 2.71 25.68
C MET A 60 7.43 1.40 25.84
N ASP A 61 8.00 1.11 27.00
CA ASP A 61 8.74 -0.14 27.22
C ASP A 61 7.86 -1.38 27.03
N ALA A 62 6.62 -1.32 27.54
CA ALA A 62 5.64 -2.40 27.39
C ALA A 62 5.16 -2.56 25.94
N MET A 63 4.99 -1.44 25.23
CA MET A 63 4.65 -1.45 23.80
C MET A 63 5.79 -2.01 22.97
N MET A 64 7.03 -1.59 23.19
CA MET A 64 8.19 -2.11 22.48
C MET A 64 8.44 -3.60 22.78
N ALA A 65 8.11 -4.07 23.97
CA ALA A 65 8.15 -5.50 24.28
C ALA A 65 7.09 -6.27 23.49
N LEU A 66 5.87 -5.74 23.34
CA LEU A 66 4.83 -6.34 22.51
C LEU A 66 5.22 -6.33 21.03
N TYR A 67 5.69 -5.21 20.51
CA TYR A 67 6.18 -5.07 19.13
C TYR A 67 7.23 -6.13 18.78
N ARG A 68 8.28 -6.25 19.62
CA ARG A 68 9.35 -7.24 19.38
C ARG A 68 8.84 -8.68 19.40
N ASP A 69 7.87 -8.98 20.27
CA ASP A 69 7.27 -10.31 20.34
C ASP A 69 6.42 -10.61 19.10
N LEU A 70 5.64 -9.64 18.60
CA LEU A 70 4.87 -9.77 17.36
C LEU A 70 5.81 -9.89 16.15
N HIS A 71 6.82 -9.02 16.06
CA HIS A 71 7.81 -9.03 14.97
C HIS A 71 8.56 -10.35 14.86
N ALA A 72 8.96 -10.92 16.00
CA ALA A 72 9.69 -12.21 16.03
C ALA A 72 8.80 -13.42 15.71
N ASN A 73 7.48 -13.31 15.80
CA ASN A 73 6.52 -14.41 15.67
C ASN A 73 5.38 -14.09 14.68
N PRO A 74 5.68 -13.66 13.45
CA PRO A 74 4.65 -13.34 12.46
C PRO A 74 3.95 -14.62 11.96
N GLU A 75 2.67 -14.47 11.61
CA GLU A 75 1.86 -15.53 11.00
C GLU A 75 1.34 -15.05 9.64
N LEU A 76 1.29 -15.95 8.64
CA LEU A 76 0.75 -15.62 7.31
C LEU A 76 -0.75 -15.36 7.36
N SER A 77 -1.26 -14.67 6.33
CA SER A 77 -2.68 -14.47 6.07
C SER A 77 -3.49 -15.77 6.26
N LEU A 78 -4.61 -15.69 6.96
CA LEU A 78 -5.50 -16.81 7.33
C LEU A 78 -4.86 -17.82 8.32
N LYS A 79 -3.70 -17.51 8.90
CA LYS A 79 -2.97 -18.36 9.86
C LYS A 79 -2.68 -17.64 11.19
N GLU A 80 -3.21 -16.47 11.43
CA GLU A 80 -2.93 -15.54 12.54
C GLU A 80 -3.52 -16.02 13.89
N VAL A 81 -3.49 -17.33 14.14
CA VAL A 81 -4.17 -17.98 15.30
C VAL A 81 -3.56 -17.54 16.63
N ASN A 82 -2.23 -17.57 16.73
CA ASN A 82 -1.52 -17.21 17.96
C ASN A 82 -1.52 -15.70 18.17
N THR A 83 -1.37 -14.94 17.11
CA THR A 83 -1.44 -13.48 17.11
C THR A 83 -2.81 -13.01 17.59
N ALA A 84 -3.89 -13.52 17.01
CA ALA A 84 -5.26 -13.21 17.39
C ALA A 84 -5.53 -13.56 18.87
N ALA A 85 -5.16 -14.76 19.32
CA ALA A 85 -5.35 -15.18 20.71
C ALA A 85 -4.56 -14.32 21.71
N LYS A 86 -3.32 -13.95 21.37
CA LYS A 86 -2.46 -13.08 22.19
C LYS A 86 -3.09 -11.70 22.38
N LEU A 87 -3.57 -11.08 21.31
CA LEU A 87 -4.16 -9.75 21.33
C LEU A 87 -5.56 -9.77 21.95
N ALA A 88 -6.38 -10.78 21.67
CA ALA A 88 -7.69 -10.99 22.32
C ALA A 88 -7.56 -11.08 23.86
N LYS A 89 -6.53 -11.78 24.35
CA LYS A 89 -6.25 -11.84 25.79
C LYS A 89 -5.97 -10.45 26.39
N ARG A 90 -5.23 -9.59 25.67
CA ARG A 90 -4.95 -8.21 26.11
C ARG A 90 -6.22 -7.37 26.14
N LEU A 91 -7.06 -7.45 25.12
CA LEU A 91 -8.34 -6.73 25.08
C LEU A 91 -9.30 -7.18 26.19
N LYS A 92 -9.37 -8.49 26.49
CA LYS A 92 -10.14 -9.03 27.63
C LYS A 92 -9.65 -8.46 28.96
N ALA A 93 -8.32 -8.33 29.12
CA ALA A 93 -7.73 -7.74 30.33
C ALA A 93 -8.10 -6.24 30.49
N LEU A 94 -8.30 -5.52 29.39
CA LEU A 94 -8.80 -4.14 29.33
C LEU A 94 -10.32 -4.03 29.48
N LYS A 95 -11.02 -5.15 29.73
CA LYS A 95 -12.48 -5.21 29.94
C LYS A 95 -13.34 -4.92 28.69
N TYR A 96 -12.80 -5.17 27.50
CA TYR A 96 -13.61 -5.25 26.30
C TYR A 96 -14.38 -6.58 26.27
N ASP A 97 -15.59 -6.56 25.69
CA ASP A 97 -16.33 -7.76 25.31
C ASP A 97 -15.75 -8.30 24.00
N VAL A 98 -15.06 -9.44 24.06
CA VAL A 98 -14.21 -9.94 22.97
C VAL A 98 -14.82 -11.19 22.35
N THR A 99 -15.07 -11.12 21.05
CA THR A 99 -15.45 -12.24 20.18
C THR A 99 -14.28 -12.58 19.26
N GLU A 100 -13.81 -13.81 19.31
CA GLU A 100 -12.75 -14.34 18.45
C GLU A 100 -13.34 -15.11 17.27
N LYS A 101 -12.54 -15.36 16.25
CA LYS A 101 -12.88 -16.12 15.02
C LYS A 101 -14.00 -15.47 14.20
N VAL A 102 -13.98 -14.15 14.07
CA VAL A 102 -14.87 -13.40 13.18
C VAL A 102 -14.18 -13.27 11.82
N GLY A 103 -14.80 -13.82 10.77
CA GLY A 103 -14.17 -13.87 9.44
C GLY A 103 -12.89 -14.69 9.41
N GLY A 104 -12.84 -15.83 10.12
CA GLY A 104 -11.66 -16.70 10.23
C GLY A 104 -10.90 -16.50 11.53
N THR A 105 -9.71 -15.90 11.51
CA THR A 105 -8.89 -15.63 12.71
C THR A 105 -9.15 -14.26 13.34
N GLY A 106 -10.05 -13.45 12.74
CA GLY A 106 -10.33 -12.09 13.19
C GLY A 106 -10.93 -12.00 14.61
N VAL A 107 -10.73 -10.84 15.23
CA VAL A 107 -11.21 -10.55 16.59
C VAL A 107 -12.01 -9.25 16.58
N VAL A 108 -13.15 -9.25 17.24
CA VAL A 108 -13.97 -8.05 17.50
C VAL A 108 -14.07 -7.83 18.99
N ALA A 109 -13.70 -6.65 19.46
CA ALA A 109 -13.75 -6.27 20.85
C ALA A 109 -14.62 -5.01 21.03
N VAL A 110 -15.68 -5.11 21.82
CA VAL A 110 -16.65 -4.04 21.99
C VAL A 110 -16.55 -3.44 23.39
N MET A 111 -16.56 -2.11 23.48
CA MET A 111 -16.71 -1.40 24.73
C MET A 111 -17.81 -0.35 24.60
N LYS A 112 -18.88 -0.50 25.38
CA LYS A 112 -20.01 0.45 25.45
C LYS A 112 -19.80 1.44 26.60
N ASN A 113 -20.08 2.70 26.33
CA ASN A 113 -19.96 3.79 27.32
C ASN A 113 -21.07 4.84 27.14
N GLY A 114 -22.33 4.39 27.24
CA GLY A 114 -23.51 5.22 27.05
C GLY A 114 -23.94 5.37 25.60
N SER A 115 -24.90 6.26 25.35
CA SER A 115 -25.35 6.59 24.00
C SER A 115 -24.36 7.50 23.29
N GLY A 116 -24.26 7.40 21.98
CA GLY A 116 -23.36 8.22 21.16
C GLY A 116 -22.94 7.51 19.87
N PRO A 117 -21.95 8.04 19.17
CA PRO A 117 -21.40 7.43 17.96
C PRO A 117 -20.87 6.01 18.22
N VAL A 118 -20.82 5.21 17.15
CA VAL A 118 -20.15 3.92 17.12
C VAL A 118 -18.88 4.08 16.29
N LEU A 119 -17.74 3.93 16.93
CA LEU A 119 -16.43 4.07 16.30
C LEU A 119 -15.78 2.69 16.12
N LEU A 120 -15.52 2.32 14.87
CA LEU A 120 -14.69 1.18 14.53
C LEU A 120 -13.23 1.64 14.43
N ILE A 121 -12.33 0.92 15.11
CA ILE A 121 -10.88 1.09 14.98
C ILE A 121 -10.30 -0.24 14.53
N ARG A 122 -9.45 -0.22 13.49
CA ARG A 122 -8.88 -1.42 12.87
C ARG A 122 -7.36 -1.47 12.97
N ALA A 123 -6.84 -2.66 13.23
CA ALA A 123 -5.49 -3.07 12.87
C ALA A 123 -5.54 -4.40 12.13
N ASP A 124 -4.66 -4.56 11.16
CA ASP A 124 -4.37 -5.83 10.48
C ASP A 124 -3.38 -6.67 11.28
N MET A 125 -3.33 -8.00 11.00
CA MET A 125 -2.54 -8.92 11.83
C MET A 125 -1.54 -9.78 11.07
N ASP A 126 -1.68 -9.91 9.76
CA ASP A 126 -0.95 -10.89 8.98
C ASP A 126 0.46 -10.43 8.59
N GLY A 127 1.32 -11.41 8.38
CA GLY A 127 2.67 -11.24 7.84
C GLY A 127 2.77 -11.80 6.42
N LEU A 128 3.86 -11.47 5.76
CA LEU A 128 4.17 -11.81 4.37
C LEU A 128 5.14 -12.99 4.26
N PRO A 129 5.10 -13.78 3.16
CA PRO A 129 6.05 -14.85 2.89
C PRO A 129 7.41 -14.30 2.44
N VAL A 130 8.08 -13.57 3.33
CA VAL A 130 9.36 -12.89 3.10
C VAL A 130 10.41 -13.43 4.09
N VAL A 131 11.63 -13.70 3.60
CA VAL A 131 12.77 -14.01 4.45
C VAL A 131 13.39 -12.70 4.92
N GLU A 132 13.26 -12.40 6.20
CA GLU A 132 13.74 -11.15 6.77
C GLU A 132 15.26 -10.99 6.69
N GLN A 133 15.72 -9.79 6.36
CA GLN A 133 17.13 -9.40 6.24
C GLN A 133 17.42 -8.04 6.91
N THR A 134 16.63 -7.64 7.87
CA THR A 134 16.78 -6.35 8.57
C THR A 134 18.02 -6.27 9.44
N GLY A 135 18.50 -7.42 9.94
CA GLY A 135 19.61 -7.47 10.90
C GLY A 135 19.21 -7.12 12.33
N LEU A 136 17.92 -7.00 12.64
CA LEU A 136 17.43 -6.77 13.99
C LEU A 136 17.72 -7.97 14.90
N GLU A 137 18.04 -7.74 16.18
CA GLU A 137 18.26 -8.82 17.14
C GLU A 137 17.04 -9.75 17.32
N PHE A 138 15.84 -9.16 17.16
CA PHE A 138 14.55 -9.84 17.25
C PHE A 138 13.95 -10.15 15.88
N ALA A 139 14.74 -10.10 14.80
CA ALA A 139 14.31 -10.46 13.45
C ALA A 139 13.61 -11.83 13.44
N SER A 140 12.56 -11.95 12.64
CA SER A 140 11.81 -13.19 12.49
C SER A 140 12.68 -14.34 11.96
N LYS A 141 12.59 -15.47 12.64
CA LYS A 141 13.19 -16.75 12.21
C LYS A 141 12.13 -17.77 11.82
N VAL A 142 10.89 -17.34 11.73
CA VAL A 142 9.76 -18.21 11.36
C VAL A 142 9.95 -18.72 9.94
N ARG A 143 9.74 -20.01 9.75
CA ARG A 143 9.73 -20.68 8.44
C ARG A 143 8.42 -21.42 8.25
N THR A 144 7.92 -21.38 7.05
CA THR A 144 6.67 -22.04 6.66
C THR A 144 6.72 -22.44 5.19
N LYS A 145 5.64 -23.05 4.72
CA LYS A 145 5.44 -23.31 3.29
C LYS A 145 4.27 -22.48 2.79
N THR A 146 4.45 -21.90 1.61
CA THR A 146 3.33 -21.25 0.89
C THR A 146 2.26 -22.29 0.51
N PRO A 147 1.05 -21.90 0.10
CA PRO A 147 0.05 -22.82 -0.42
C PRO A 147 0.57 -23.70 -1.56
N GLU A 148 1.52 -23.19 -2.35
CA GLU A 148 2.18 -23.90 -3.47
C GLU A 148 3.30 -24.85 -2.99
N GLY A 149 3.55 -24.94 -1.68
CA GLY A 149 4.54 -25.83 -1.07
C GLY A 149 5.98 -25.31 -1.08
N VAL A 150 6.21 -24.03 -1.43
CA VAL A 150 7.53 -23.40 -1.42
C VAL A 150 7.92 -23.01 0.00
N GLU A 151 9.10 -23.41 0.47
CA GLU A 151 9.63 -22.97 1.76
C GLU A 151 10.01 -21.48 1.74
N THR A 152 9.55 -20.75 2.75
CA THR A 152 9.79 -19.30 2.88
C THR A 152 9.95 -18.90 4.35
N GLY A 153 10.46 -17.69 4.58
CA GLY A 153 10.33 -16.99 5.85
C GLY A 153 8.96 -16.39 6.01
N VAL A 154 8.67 -15.89 7.20
CA VAL A 154 7.51 -15.02 7.45
C VAL A 154 8.02 -13.74 8.12
N MET A 155 7.56 -12.58 7.66
CA MET A 155 7.99 -11.28 8.16
C MET A 155 6.81 -10.31 8.17
N HIS A 156 6.72 -9.44 9.18
CA HIS A 156 5.87 -8.25 9.11
C HIS A 156 6.52 -7.18 8.22
N ALA A 157 6.64 -7.48 6.92
CA ALA A 157 7.28 -6.59 5.96
C ALA A 157 6.39 -5.41 5.53
N CYS A 158 5.13 -5.37 6.00
CA CYS A 158 4.19 -4.26 5.84
C CYS A 158 3.94 -3.47 7.14
N GLY A 159 4.64 -3.82 8.25
CA GLY A 159 4.58 -3.10 9.51
C GLY A 159 3.34 -3.35 10.38
N HIS A 160 2.57 -4.42 10.12
CA HIS A 160 1.35 -4.74 10.87
C HIS A 160 1.60 -4.98 12.37
N ASP A 161 2.80 -5.36 12.75
CA ASP A 161 3.24 -5.43 14.15
C ASP A 161 3.23 -4.07 14.86
N THR A 162 3.56 -2.97 14.14
CA THR A 162 3.40 -1.60 14.64
C THR A 162 1.93 -1.22 14.75
N HIS A 163 1.10 -1.63 13.77
CA HIS A 163 -0.34 -1.38 13.76
C HIS A 163 -1.02 -2.05 14.96
N MET A 164 -0.76 -3.33 15.18
CA MET A 164 -1.29 -4.10 16.31
C MET A 164 -0.85 -3.52 17.65
N THR A 165 0.41 -3.09 17.75
CA THR A 165 0.94 -2.53 19.00
C THR A 165 0.29 -1.20 19.33
N ALA A 166 0.21 -0.28 18.38
CA ALA A 166 -0.45 1.01 18.56
C ALA A 166 -1.96 0.86 18.83
N PHE A 167 -2.61 -0.12 18.19
CA PHE A 167 -4.01 -0.46 18.43
C PHE A 167 -4.27 -0.89 19.88
N ILE A 168 -3.43 -1.76 20.45
CA ILE A 168 -3.55 -2.20 21.85
C ILE A 168 -3.35 -1.03 22.81
N GLU A 169 -2.40 -0.15 22.52
CA GLU A 169 -2.19 1.05 23.37
C GLU A 169 -3.38 2.01 23.26
N THR A 170 -3.89 2.27 22.05
CA THR A 170 -5.12 3.06 21.84
C THR A 170 -6.29 2.48 22.62
N ALA A 171 -6.47 1.16 22.58
CA ALA A 171 -7.53 0.48 23.34
C ALA A 171 -7.38 0.67 24.85
N LYS A 172 -6.15 0.61 25.37
CA LYS A 172 -5.81 0.85 26.79
C LYS A 172 -6.10 2.28 27.19
N LEU A 173 -5.64 3.24 26.39
CA LEU A 173 -5.83 4.67 26.67
C LEU A 173 -7.30 5.06 26.70
N LEU A 174 -8.11 4.55 25.75
CA LEU A 174 -9.55 4.80 25.71
C LEU A 174 -10.31 4.10 26.85
N ALA A 175 -9.90 2.88 27.22
CA ALA A 175 -10.49 2.18 28.37
C ALA A 175 -10.21 2.90 29.69
N ALA A 176 -9.03 3.52 29.86
CA ALA A 176 -8.66 4.29 31.05
C ALA A 176 -9.36 5.65 31.12
N ARG A 177 -9.87 6.18 29.98
CA ARG A 177 -10.50 7.51 29.85
C ARG A 177 -12.01 7.46 29.61
N LYS A 178 -12.72 6.48 30.18
CA LYS A 178 -14.18 6.33 29.99
C LYS A 178 -14.98 7.58 30.44
N ASP A 179 -14.42 8.37 31.32
CA ASP A 179 -15.04 9.62 31.75
C ASP A 179 -15.00 10.73 30.69
N ASP A 180 -14.13 10.62 29.68
CA ASP A 180 -13.91 11.66 28.66
C ASP A 180 -14.77 11.48 27.41
N TRP A 181 -15.37 10.29 27.20
CA TRP A 181 -16.11 9.98 25.98
C TRP A 181 -17.45 9.27 26.23
N LYS A 182 -18.33 9.25 25.22
CA LYS A 182 -19.58 8.54 25.18
C LYS A 182 -19.77 7.86 23.82
N GLY A 183 -20.46 6.71 23.81
CA GLY A 183 -20.74 5.95 22.60
C GLY A 183 -20.26 4.50 22.72
N THR A 184 -19.86 3.93 21.59
CA THR A 184 -19.41 2.53 21.52
C THR A 184 -18.12 2.44 20.71
N LEU A 185 -17.12 1.77 21.26
CA LEU A 185 -15.92 1.34 20.54
C LEU A 185 -16.12 -0.07 19.99
N VAL A 186 -15.81 -0.26 18.72
CA VAL A 186 -15.72 -1.56 18.04
C VAL A 186 -14.29 -1.69 17.54
N MET A 187 -13.44 -2.30 18.36
CA MET A 187 -12.01 -2.51 18.05
C MET A 187 -11.88 -3.82 17.28
N ILE A 188 -11.34 -3.80 16.07
CA ILE A 188 -11.18 -5.00 15.25
C ILE A 188 -9.72 -5.29 14.95
N LEU A 189 -9.34 -6.56 15.12
CA LEU A 189 -8.08 -7.12 14.65
C LEU A 189 -8.41 -7.94 13.41
N GLN A 190 -8.05 -7.40 12.26
CA GLN A 190 -8.42 -7.95 10.97
C GLN A 190 -7.34 -8.92 10.48
N PRO A 191 -7.70 -10.14 10.05
CA PRO A 191 -6.77 -11.07 9.40
C PRO A 191 -6.63 -10.76 7.92
N ALA A 192 -5.69 -11.43 7.24
CA ALA A 192 -5.64 -11.64 5.80
C ALA A 192 -5.81 -10.36 4.93
N GLU A 193 -5.19 -9.26 5.37
CA GLU A 193 -5.14 -8.00 4.61
C GLU A 193 -4.34 -8.20 3.32
N GLU A 194 -3.18 -8.83 3.40
CA GLU A 194 -2.20 -9.01 2.31
C GLU A 194 -2.72 -9.87 1.13
N VAL A 195 -3.85 -10.54 1.34
CA VAL A 195 -4.56 -11.29 0.29
C VAL A 195 -5.95 -10.70 -0.03
N GLY A 196 -6.27 -9.49 0.49
CA GLY A 196 -7.49 -8.75 0.22
C GLY A 196 -8.79 -9.41 0.69
N LYS A 197 -8.70 -10.33 1.69
CA LYS A 197 -9.83 -11.16 2.13
C LYS A 197 -10.39 -10.77 3.49
N GLY A 198 -9.55 -10.30 4.39
CA GLY A 198 -9.90 -10.19 5.80
C GLY A 198 -11.09 -9.30 6.10
N ALA A 199 -11.13 -8.10 5.56
CA ALA A 199 -12.27 -7.20 5.75
C ALA A 199 -13.55 -7.77 5.12
N ARG A 200 -13.46 -8.41 3.94
CA ARG A 200 -14.58 -9.10 3.28
C ARG A 200 -15.12 -10.20 4.17
N ASP A 201 -14.27 -11.11 4.61
CA ASP A 201 -14.66 -12.29 5.38
C ASP A 201 -15.26 -11.89 6.74
N MET A 202 -14.74 -10.83 7.39
CA MET A 202 -15.35 -10.26 8.61
C MET A 202 -16.75 -9.66 8.35
N LEU A 203 -16.94 -8.95 7.24
CA LEU A 203 -18.23 -8.38 6.85
C LEU A 203 -19.25 -9.49 6.52
N GLU A 204 -18.85 -10.53 5.78
CA GLU A 204 -19.66 -11.69 5.42
C GLU A 204 -20.03 -12.52 6.67
N ASP A 205 -19.14 -12.63 7.67
CA ASP A 205 -19.44 -13.23 8.98
C ASP A 205 -20.30 -12.33 9.89
N GLY A 206 -20.78 -11.21 9.37
CA GLY A 206 -21.77 -10.37 10.02
C GLY A 206 -21.20 -9.27 10.92
N LEU A 207 -20.03 -8.71 10.63
CA LEU A 207 -19.45 -7.61 11.41
C LEU A 207 -20.46 -6.46 11.63
N TYR A 208 -21.28 -6.14 10.62
CA TYR A 208 -22.26 -5.04 10.72
C TYR A 208 -23.67 -5.48 11.18
N THR A 209 -23.87 -6.76 11.44
CA THR A 209 -25.17 -7.31 11.87
C THR A 209 -25.12 -7.97 13.25
N ARG A 210 -24.00 -8.56 13.62
CA ARG A 210 -23.77 -9.19 14.93
C ARG A 210 -23.26 -8.21 15.97
N PHE A 211 -22.58 -7.15 15.52
CA PHE A 211 -21.95 -6.15 16.38
C PHE A 211 -22.55 -4.75 16.13
N PRO A 212 -22.31 -3.78 17.03
CA PRO A 212 -22.77 -2.41 16.81
C PRO A 212 -22.27 -1.85 15.49
N ARG A 213 -23.22 -1.44 14.62
CA ARG A 213 -22.88 -0.91 13.28
C ARG A 213 -22.14 0.41 13.39
N PRO A 214 -20.98 0.59 12.78
CA PRO A 214 -20.17 1.79 12.91
C PRO A 214 -20.84 3.00 12.24
N THR A 215 -20.65 4.18 12.83
CA THR A 215 -20.88 5.48 12.21
C THR A 215 -19.58 6.10 11.71
N HIS A 216 -18.46 5.68 12.30
CA HIS A 216 -17.11 6.13 11.97
C HIS A 216 -16.17 4.94 11.93
N ALA A 217 -15.15 5.00 11.07
CA ALA A 217 -14.09 3.99 10.99
C ALA A 217 -12.73 4.67 10.90
N LEU A 218 -11.78 4.23 11.72
CA LEU A 218 -10.40 4.71 11.76
C LEU A 218 -9.41 3.56 11.59
N ALA A 219 -8.36 3.83 10.82
CA ALA A 219 -7.15 3.01 10.77
C ALA A 219 -5.93 3.91 10.56
N PHE A 220 -4.75 3.39 10.83
CA PHE A 220 -3.51 3.98 10.33
C PHE A 220 -2.68 2.90 9.65
N HIS A 221 -1.76 3.32 8.80
CA HIS A 221 -0.74 2.46 8.20
C HIS A 221 0.64 3.12 8.35
N ASP A 222 1.69 2.35 8.61
CA ASP A 222 3.04 2.89 8.57
C ASP A 222 3.47 3.23 7.13
N ALA A 223 4.47 4.09 6.98
CA ALA A 223 4.88 4.56 5.66
C ALA A 223 6.40 4.51 5.49
N ALA A 224 6.83 3.83 4.42
CA ALA A 224 8.24 3.68 4.06
C ALA A 224 8.82 4.87 3.27
N ASN A 225 8.04 5.91 3.05
CA ASN A 225 8.42 7.12 2.30
C ASN A 225 8.22 8.41 3.09
N LEU A 226 7.87 8.30 4.37
CA LEU A 226 7.73 9.44 5.30
C LEU A 226 8.71 9.30 6.46
N GLU A 227 9.23 10.43 6.94
CA GLU A 227 10.07 10.47 8.12
C GLU A 227 9.32 10.01 9.37
N ALA A 228 9.99 9.27 10.24
CA ALA A 228 9.41 8.67 11.44
C ALA A 228 8.73 9.72 12.34
N GLY A 229 7.43 9.50 12.61
CA GLY A 229 6.59 10.40 13.39
C GLY A 229 5.89 11.50 12.59
N VAL A 230 6.13 11.59 11.27
CA VAL A 230 5.31 12.43 10.38
C VAL A 230 3.98 11.73 10.11
N ILE A 231 2.89 12.47 10.19
CA ILE A 231 1.54 11.99 9.90
C ILE A 231 1.14 12.45 8.51
N GLY A 232 0.85 11.50 7.62
CA GLY A 232 0.36 11.76 6.27
C GLY A 232 -1.15 11.54 6.18
N PHE A 233 -1.88 12.34 5.40
CA PHE A 233 -3.28 12.12 5.12
C PHE A 233 -3.62 12.44 3.67
N THR A 234 -4.63 11.75 3.14
CA THR A 234 -5.09 11.93 1.75
C THR A 234 -6.61 12.03 1.75
N PRO A 235 -7.19 13.22 1.46
CA PRO A 235 -8.63 13.34 1.22
C PRO A 235 -9.02 12.67 -0.11
N GLY A 236 -10.18 12.03 -0.15
CA GLY A 236 -10.65 11.31 -1.33
C GLY A 236 -10.03 9.91 -1.41
N TYR A 237 -9.69 9.47 -2.61
CA TYR A 237 -9.03 8.18 -2.80
C TYR A 237 -7.63 8.20 -2.21
N ALA A 238 -7.38 7.37 -1.20
CA ALA A 238 -6.08 7.21 -0.56
C ALA A 238 -5.29 6.05 -1.21
N LEU A 239 -5.96 4.92 -1.47
CA LEU A 239 -5.38 3.73 -2.10
C LEU A 239 -6.29 3.21 -3.22
N ALA A 240 -5.71 2.43 -4.14
CA ALA A 240 -6.37 2.01 -5.38
C ALA A 240 -7.19 0.73 -5.25
N ASN A 241 -8.10 0.54 -6.20
CA ASN A 241 -8.62 -0.78 -6.55
C ASN A 241 -7.48 -1.67 -7.02
N VAL A 242 -7.53 -2.95 -6.64
CA VAL A 242 -6.58 -3.98 -7.08
C VAL A 242 -7.34 -5.14 -7.70
N ASP A 243 -7.07 -5.38 -8.97
CA ASP A 243 -7.56 -6.55 -9.68
C ASP A 243 -6.41 -7.40 -10.22
N SER A 244 -6.56 -8.71 -10.11
CA SER A 244 -5.75 -9.71 -10.81
C SER A 244 -6.52 -10.23 -11.99
N VAL A 245 -5.92 -10.17 -13.19
CA VAL A 245 -6.55 -10.58 -14.44
C VAL A 245 -5.64 -11.57 -15.17
N ASP A 246 -6.19 -12.73 -15.53
CA ASP A 246 -5.50 -13.70 -16.35
C ASP A 246 -6.04 -13.63 -17.79
N ILE A 247 -5.14 -13.76 -18.77
CA ILE A 247 -5.52 -13.94 -20.19
C ILE A 247 -4.92 -15.27 -20.68
N ASP A 248 -5.77 -16.23 -20.97
CA ASP A 248 -5.38 -17.47 -21.61
C ASP A 248 -5.46 -17.27 -23.13
N VAL A 249 -4.31 -17.19 -23.79
CA VAL A 249 -4.17 -16.98 -25.23
C VAL A 249 -4.04 -18.34 -25.91
N LYS A 250 -5.10 -18.80 -26.53
CA LYS A 250 -5.11 -20.08 -27.28
C LYS A 250 -4.57 -19.88 -28.68
N GLY A 251 -3.79 -20.84 -29.15
CA GLY A 251 -3.23 -20.89 -30.50
C GLY A 251 -3.43 -22.22 -31.16
N VAL A 252 -2.71 -22.42 -32.24
CA VAL A 252 -2.54 -23.72 -32.93
C VAL A 252 -1.03 -23.95 -33.01
N GLY A 253 -0.53 -24.90 -32.22
CA GLY A 253 0.88 -25.26 -32.17
C GLY A 253 1.39 -25.86 -33.49
N GLY A 254 2.70 -25.83 -33.69
CA GLY A 254 3.29 -26.33 -34.92
C GLY A 254 4.81 -26.32 -34.94
N HIS A 255 5.37 -26.75 -36.06
CA HIS A 255 6.81 -26.69 -36.26
C HIS A 255 7.26 -25.28 -36.59
N GLY A 256 8.29 -24.74 -35.86
CA GLY A 256 8.77 -23.37 -36.00
C GLY A 256 9.20 -22.99 -37.45
N ALA A 257 9.55 -23.94 -38.30
CA ALA A 257 9.88 -23.69 -39.70
C ALA A 257 8.65 -23.65 -40.64
N TYR A 258 7.46 -24.00 -40.14
CA TYR A 258 6.20 -24.00 -40.93
C TYR A 258 5.11 -23.15 -40.28
N PRO A 259 5.38 -21.84 -39.99
CA PRO A 259 4.47 -20.97 -39.25
C PRO A 259 3.12 -20.78 -39.95
N GLN A 260 3.02 -20.97 -41.26
CA GLN A 260 1.79 -20.88 -42.04
C GLN A 260 0.73 -21.98 -41.66
N THR A 261 1.14 -23.06 -40.98
CA THR A 261 0.26 -24.13 -40.50
C THR A 261 -0.20 -23.93 -39.07
N ALA A 262 0.24 -22.87 -38.41
CA ALA A 262 0.03 -22.58 -36.99
C ALA A 262 -0.74 -21.27 -36.77
N LYS A 263 -1.19 -21.07 -35.53
CA LYS A 263 -1.60 -19.77 -34.97
C LYS A 263 -0.76 -19.54 -33.73
N ASP A 264 0.24 -18.69 -33.84
CA ASP A 264 1.28 -18.52 -32.83
C ASP A 264 0.75 -17.70 -31.66
N PRO A 265 0.55 -18.29 -30.46
CA PRO A 265 0.05 -17.58 -29.27
C PRO A 265 1.11 -16.66 -28.67
N ILE A 266 2.42 -16.84 -28.94
CA ILE A 266 3.48 -15.95 -28.49
C ILE A 266 3.39 -14.62 -29.26
N VAL A 267 3.24 -14.67 -30.56
CA VAL A 267 3.07 -13.48 -31.41
C VAL A 267 1.78 -12.75 -31.02
N LEU A 268 0.67 -13.49 -30.88
CA LEU A 268 -0.61 -12.92 -30.47
C LEU A 268 -0.53 -12.28 -29.09
N GLY A 269 0.02 -12.99 -28.10
CA GLY A 269 0.21 -12.48 -26.75
C GLY A 269 1.07 -11.22 -26.70
N SER A 270 2.14 -11.17 -27.49
CA SER A 270 3.01 -9.98 -27.59
C SER A 270 2.26 -8.75 -28.15
N ARG A 271 1.38 -8.94 -29.15
CA ARG A 271 0.51 -7.88 -29.67
C ARG A 271 -0.49 -7.41 -28.63
N ILE A 272 -1.14 -8.35 -27.92
CA ILE A 272 -2.04 -8.04 -26.81
C ILE A 272 -1.32 -7.19 -25.77
N VAL A 273 -0.12 -7.58 -25.30
CA VAL A 273 0.69 -6.82 -24.33
C VAL A 273 0.93 -5.39 -24.81
N GLY A 274 1.33 -5.21 -26.07
CA GLY A 274 1.59 -3.89 -26.66
C GLY A 274 0.31 -3.02 -26.73
N THR A 275 -0.78 -3.60 -27.21
CA THR A 275 -2.06 -2.88 -27.36
C THR A 275 -2.70 -2.54 -26.01
N LEU A 276 -2.56 -3.39 -24.98
CA LEU A 276 -3.03 -3.11 -23.62
C LEU A 276 -2.49 -1.80 -23.04
N GLN A 277 -1.26 -1.42 -23.42
CA GLN A 277 -0.69 -0.15 -22.94
C GLN A 277 -1.47 1.08 -23.44
N THR A 278 -2.21 0.94 -24.55
CA THR A 278 -3.01 2.05 -25.08
C THR A 278 -4.25 2.33 -24.25
N LEU A 279 -4.74 1.38 -23.45
CA LEU A 279 -5.85 1.61 -22.53
C LEU A 279 -5.54 2.75 -21.56
N VAL A 280 -4.33 2.77 -21.00
CA VAL A 280 -3.88 3.84 -20.10
C VAL A 280 -3.40 5.06 -20.90
N SER A 281 -2.55 4.85 -21.91
CA SER A 281 -1.88 5.98 -22.58
C SER A 281 -2.75 6.73 -23.59
N ARG A 282 -3.89 6.18 -24.06
CA ARG A 282 -4.74 6.76 -25.13
C ARG A 282 -6.23 6.78 -24.84
N GLU A 283 -6.72 5.97 -23.89
CA GLU A 283 -8.15 5.87 -23.62
C GLU A 283 -8.51 6.38 -22.20
N GLN A 284 -7.53 6.45 -21.28
CA GLN A 284 -7.72 6.95 -19.93
C GLN A 284 -7.48 8.46 -19.89
N ASP A 285 -8.27 9.18 -19.09
CA ASP A 285 -8.01 10.58 -18.78
C ASP A 285 -6.65 10.69 -18.03
N PRO A 286 -5.71 11.51 -18.49
CA PRO A 286 -4.42 11.69 -17.82
C PRO A 286 -4.52 12.18 -16.37
N GLN A 287 -5.65 12.76 -15.97
CA GLN A 287 -5.91 13.22 -14.59
C GLN A 287 -6.57 12.15 -13.72
N ASP A 288 -7.01 11.02 -14.30
CA ASP A 288 -7.55 9.87 -13.58
C ASP A 288 -6.55 8.69 -13.69
N PRO A 289 -5.62 8.56 -12.73
CA PRO A 289 -4.54 7.61 -12.81
C PRO A 289 -5.02 6.16 -12.83
N ALA A 290 -4.42 5.35 -13.71
CA ALA A 290 -4.70 3.93 -13.84
C ALA A 290 -3.42 3.16 -14.18
N VAL A 291 -3.39 1.86 -13.85
CA VAL A 291 -2.27 0.96 -14.14
C VAL A 291 -2.78 -0.33 -14.77
N VAL A 292 -2.17 -0.73 -15.88
CA VAL A 292 -2.31 -2.07 -16.49
C VAL A 292 -0.92 -2.63 -16.69
N THR A 293 -0.52 -3.56 -15.83
CA THR A 293 0.80 -4.20 -15.89
C THR A 293 0.66 -5.67 -16.18
N VAL A 294 1.32 -6.16 -17.23
CA VAL A 294 1.52 -7.59 -17.47
C VAL A 294 2.75 -8.04 -16.70
N GLY A 295 2.52 -8.67 -15.54
CA GLY A 295 3.58 -9.12 -14.64
C GLY A 295 4.20 -10.46 -15.03
N SER A 296 3.47 -11.27 -15.81
CA SER A 296 3.97 -12.56 -16.28
C SER A 296 3.46 -12.85 -17.69
N PHE A 297 4.36 -13.39 -18.53
CA PHE A 297 4.05 -13.94 -19.85
C PHE A 297 4.69 -15.32 -19.95
N GLN A 298 3.89 -16.35 -19.98
CA GLN A 298 4.34 -17.75 -19.99
C GLN A 298 3.93 -18.42 -21.31
N ALA A 299 4.90 -18.90 -22.08
CA ALA A 299 4.65 -19.58 -23.34
C ALA A 299 5.85 -20.37 -23.82
N GLY A 300 5.60 -21.51 -24.47
CA GLY A 300 6.59 -22.32 -25.15
C GLY A 300 7.65 -22.96 -24.24
N ALA A 301 8.34 -23.97 -24.76
CA ALA A 301 9.40 -24.65 -24.05
C ALA A 301 10.67 -24.85 -24.89
N LYS A 302 10.58 -24.70 -26.23
CA LYS A 302 11.69 -25.01 -27.13
C LYS A 302 11.66 -24.08 -28.37
N HIS A 303 12.83 -23.63 -28.81
CA HIS A 303 13.00 -22.61 -29.84
C HIS A 303 12.42 -22.97 -31.24
N ASN A 304 12.23 -24.23 -31.55
CA ASN A 304 11.73 -24.69 -32.87
C ASN A 304 10.31 -25.28 -32.81
N ILE A 305 9.55 -25.03 -31.74
CA ILE A 305 8.18 -25.43 -31.54
C ILE A 305 7.33 -24.20 -31.25
N ILE A 306 6.31 -23.97 -32.11
CA ILE A 306 5.25 -23.01 -31.79
C ILE A 306 4.30 -23.69 -30.81
N PRO A 307 4.08 -23.12 -29.59
CA PRO A 307 3.19 -23.71 -28.60
C PRO A 307 1.71 -23.56 -29.04
N ASP A 308 0.82 -24.26 -28.37
CA ASP A 308 -0.63 -24.16 -28.58
C ASP A 308 -1.32 -23.18 -27.60
N GLN A 309 -0.57 -22.63 -26.63
CA GLN A 309 -1.09 -21.65 -25.68
C GLN A 309 0.01 -20.71 -25.15
N ALA A 310 -0.44 -19.54 -24.70
CA ALA A 310 0.31 -18.63 -23.84
C ALA A 310 -0.59 -18.13 -22.73
N LYS A 311 0.00 -17.72 -21.61
CA LYS A 311 -0.71 -17.18 -20.47
C LYS A 311 -0.11 -15.84 -20.06
N LEU A 312 -0.97 -14.84 -19.87
CA LEU A 312 -0.61 -13.53 -19.33
C LEU A 312 -1.24 -13.35 -17.95
N LEU A 313 -0.49 -12.86 -16.98
CA LEU A 313 -0.99 -12.50 -15.66
C LEU A 313 -0.81 -11.01 -15.48
N LEU A 314 -1.91 -10.31 -15.17
CA LEU A 314 -1.95 -8.86 -15.08
C LEU A 314 -2.35 -8.41 -13.69
N THR A 315 -1.80 -7.26 -13.27
CA THR A 315 -2.41 -6.44 -12.22
C THR A 315 -2.99 -5.17 -12.83
N VAL A 316 -4.21 -4.83 -12.40
CA VAL A 316 -4.95 -3.64 -12.85
C VAL A 316 -5.23 -2.78 -11.63
N ARG A 317 -4.95 -1.47 -11.73
CA ARG A 317 -5.17 -0.50 -10.64
C ARG A 317 -5.98 0.68 -11.14
N SER A 318 -6.89 1.16 -10.30
CA SER A 318 -7.73 2.34 -10.56
C SER A 318 -8.24 2.90 -9.24
N TYR A 319 -8.77 4.12 -9.24
CA TYR A 319 -9.40 4.65 -8.03
C TYR A 319 -10.91 4.47 -8.04
N SER A 320 -11.59 4.79 -9.15
CA SER A 320 -13.04 4.65 -9.26
C SER A 320 -13.47 3.28 -9.78
N ASP A 321 -14.71 2.89 -9.45
CA ASP A 321 -15.32 1.69 -10.02
C ASP A 321 -15.56 1.84 -11.53
N GLU A 322 -15.88 3.06 -12.00
CA GLU A 322 -16.08 3.36 -13.42
C GLU A 322 -14.79 3.11 -14.22
N THR A 323 -13.65 3.64 -13.74
CA THR A 323 -12.35 3.41 -14.38
C THR A 323 -11.96 1.94 -14.34
N ARG A 324 -12.23 1.24 -13.23
CA ARG A 324 -12.02 -0.20 -13.11
C ARG A 324 -12.78 -0.98 -14.20
N GLU A 325 -14.07 -0.75 -14.33
CA GLU A 325 -14.91 -1.42 -15.32
C GLU A 325 -14.45 -1.13 -16.75
N LYS A 326 -14.13 0.14 -17.06
CA LYS A 326 -13.58 0.56 -18.35
C LYS A 326 -12.29 -0.19 -18.70
N LEU A 327 -11.36 -0.33 -17.74
CA LEU A 327 -10.10 -1.05 -17.96
C LEU A 327 -10.34 -2.55 -18.20
N ILE A 328 -11.19 -3.20 -17.40
CA ILE A 328 -11.50 -4.64 -17.55
C ILE A 328 -12.18 -4.92 -18.89
N GLU A 329 -13.16 -4.12 -19.28
CA GLU A 329 -13.81 -4.27 -20.59
C GLU A 329 -12.84 -3.93 -21.74
N GLY A 330 -11.95 -2.94 -21.55
CA GLY A 330 -10.88 -2.63 -22.47
C GLY A 330 -9.92 -3.82 -22.68
N ILE A 331 -9.53 -4.51 -21.60
CA ILE A 331 -8.67 -5.72 -21.68
C ILE A 331 -9.36 -6.82 -22.48
N LYS A 332 -10.64 -7.10 -22.22
CA LYS A 332 -11.42 -8.10 -22.96
C LYS A 332 -11.51 -7.73 -24.45
N ARG A 333 -11.80 -6.47 -24.76
CA ARG A 333 -11.89 -5.94 -26.11
C ARG A 333 -10.57 -6.05 -26.87
N VAL A 334 -9.45 -5.67 -26.24
CA VAL A 334 -8.11 -5.75 -26.82
C VAL A 334 -7.75 -7.21 -27.12
N ALA A 335 -7.90 -8.11 -26.15
CA ALA A 335 -7.58 -9.53 -26.33
C ALA A 335 -8.36 -10.14 -27.49
N ARG A 336 -9.66 -9.87 -27.58
CA ARG A 336 -10.52 -10.32 -28.68
C ARG A 336 -10.15 -9.68 -30.01
N GLY A 337 -9.92 -8.35 -30.03
CA GLY A 337 -9.60 -7.61 -31.27
C GLY A 337 -8.29 -8.08 -31.91
N GLU A 338 -7.25 -8.30 -31.10
CA GLU A 338 -5.95 -8.80 -31.56
C GLU A 338 -6.07 -10.25 -32.09
N ALA A 339 -6.89 -11.09 -31.48
CA ALA A 339 -7.15 -12.44 -31.94
C ALA A 339 -7.87 -12.46 -33.31
N ILE A 340 -8.88 -11.60 -33.51
CA ILE A 340 -9.56 -11.42 -34.78
C ILE A 340 -8.56 -10.98 -35.88
N ALA A 341 -7.74 -9.96 -35.56
CA ALA A 341 -6.72 -9.45 -36.49
C ALA A 341 -5.64 -10.51 -36.85
N ALA A 342 -5.38 -11.48 -35.96
CA ALA A 342 -4.48 -12.59 -36.17
C ALA A 342 -5.16 -13.78 -36.94
N GLY A 343 -6.46 -13.69 -37.19
CA GLY A 343 -7.23 -14.76 -37.83
C GLY A 343 -7.33 -16.03 -36.98
N VAL A 344 -7.47 -15.85 -35.67
CA VAL A 344 -7.69 -16.94 -34.71
C VAL A 344 -9.13 -17.47 -34.91
N PRO A 345 -9.36 -18.79 -34.96
CA PRO A 345 -10.71 -19.35 -35.03
C PRO A 345 -11.56 -18.99 -33.80
N ASP A 346 -12.88 -18.92 -33.97
CA ASP A 346 -13.80 -18.51 -32.90
C ASP A 346 -13.72 -19.40 -31.64
N ASP A 347 -13.48 -20.70 -31.80
CA ASP A 347 -13.31 -21.67 -30.71
C ASP A 347 -11.96 -21.53 -29.96
N LYS A 348 -11.07 -20.72 -30.50
CA LYS A 348 -9.73 -20.43 -29.96
C LYS A 348 -9.54 -19.00 -29.44
N MET A 349 -10.62 -18.20 -29.36
CA MET A 349 -10.54 -16.85 -28.85
C MET A 349 -9.94 -16.81 -27.45
N PRO A 350 -9.12 -15.78 -27.11
CA PRO A 350 -8.55 -15.61 -25.76
C PRO A 350 -9.65 -15.55 -24.68
N VAL A 351 -9.37 -16.16 -23.54
CA VAL A 351 -10.24 -16.11 -22.38
C VAL A 351 -9.65 -15.16 -21.37
N VAL A 352 -10.40 -14.11 -21.00
CA VAL A 352 -10.03 -13.16 -19.97
C VAL A 352 -10.80 -13.49 -18.70
N SER A 353 -10.08 -13.80 -17.64
CA SER A 353 -10.62 -14.15 -16.31
C SER A 353 -10.19 -13.12 -15.27
N VAL A 354 -11.15 -12.44 -14.67
CA VAL A 354 -10.90 -11.58 -13.50
C VAL A 354 -10.97 -12.46 -12.26
N LYS A 355 -9.93 -12.39 -11.42
CA LYS A 355 -9.92 -13.16 -10.17
C LYS A 355 -10.91 -12.59 -9.16
N ASP A 356 -11.41 -13.45 -8.28
CA ASP A 356 -12.33 -13.05 -7.21
C ASP A 356 -11.64 -12.23 -6.08
N GLU A 357 -10.33 -12.09 -6.14
CA GLU A 357 -9.47 -11.40 -5.15
C GLU A 357 -9.45 -9.87 -5.35
N PHE A 358 -10.58 -9.29 -5.70
CA PHE A 358 -10.70 -7.85 -5.85
C PHE A 358 -10.57 -7.13 -4.50
N THR A 359 -9.61 -6.19 -4.39
CA THR A 359 -9.51 -5.24 -3.29
C THR A 359 -10.04 -3.89 -3.75
N PRO A 360 -11.13 -3.36 -3.17
CA PRO A 360 -11.66 -2.05 -3.56
C PRO A 360 -10.75 -0.91 -3.09
N SER A 361 -10.84 0.24 -3.79
CA SER A 361 -10.14 1.45 -3.38
C SER A 361 -10.52 1.87 -1.95
N THR A 362 -9.55 2.41 -1.23
CA THR A 362 -9.77 3.01 0.09
C THR A 362 -10.04 4.50 -0.08
N TYR A 363 -11.21 4.92 0.40
CA TYR A 363 -11.71 6.28 0.23
C TYR A 363 -11.92 6.96 1.59
N ASN A 364 -11.25 8.09 1.77
CA ASN A 364 -11.44 8.99 2.90
C ASN A 364 -12.40 10.11 2.49
N PRO A 365 -13.68 10.16 2.94
CA PRO A 365 -14.58 11.26 2.64
C PRO A 365 -13.89 12.61 2.88
N PRO A 366 -13.77 13.50 1.87
CA PRO A 366 -12.87 14.65 1.95
C PRO A 366 -13.12 15.59 3.14
N GLU A 367 -14.38 15.92 3.39
CA GLU A 367 -14.74 16.80 4.53
C GLU A 367 -14.33 16.19 5.88
N PHE A 368 -14.54 14.88 6.04
CA PHE A 368 -14.15 14.19 7.27
C PHE A 368 -12.63 14.05 7.39
N ALA A 369 -11.94 13.75 6.29
CA ALA A 369 -10.48 13.67 6.28
C ALA A 369 -9.83 15.01 6.64
N GLU A 370 -10.32 16.11 6.10
CA GLU A 370 -9.84 17.47 6.43
C GLU A 370 -10.14 17.84 7.89
N GLN A 371 -11.33 17.47 8.40
CA GLN A 371 -11.66 17.67 9.81
C GLN A 371 -10.68 16.93 10.72
N MET A 372 -10.42 15.65 10.46
CA MET A 372 -9.49 14.82 11.25
C MET A 372 -8.05 15.35 11.14
N ALA A 373 -7.63 15.72 9.94
CA ALA A 373 -6.31 16.33 9.73
C ALA A 373 -6.17 17.69 10.45
N GLY A 374 -7.21 18.51 10.45
CA GLY A 374 -7.24 19.78 11.19
C GLY A 374 -7.08 19.59 12.71
N LEU A 375 -7.76 18.58 13.26
CA LEU A 375 -7.61 18.21 14.66
C LEU A 375 -6.17 17.74 14.96
N LEU A 376 -5.60 16.89 14.12
CA LEU A 376 -4.22 16.42 14.27
C LEU A 376 -3.21 17.58 14.14
N LYS A 377 -3.39 18.52 13.20
CA LYS A 377 -2.55 19.72 13.09
C LYS A 377 -2.60 20.60 14.33
N THR A 378 -3.75 20.68 14.99
CA THR A 378 -3.90 21.41 16.24
C THR A 378 -3.20 20.70 17.39
N HIS A 379 -3.29 19.37 17.43
CA HIS A 379 -2.67 18.56 18.48
C HIS A 379 -1.14 18.43 18.31
N PHE A 380 -0.67 18.35 17.05
CA PHE A 380 0.74 18.29 16.68
C PHE A 380 1.16 19.58 15.95
N PRO A 381 1.41 20.69 16.66
CA PRO A 381 1.58 22.02 16.05
C PRO A 381 2.96 22.22 15.39
N ASP A 382 3.84 21.22 15.41
CA ASP A 382 5.22 21.27 14.89
C ASP A 382 5.32 21.04 13.35
N GLY A 383 4.18 21.03 12.65
CA GLY A 383 4.14 20.87 11.20
C GLY A 383 4.31 19.43 10.70
N ARG A 384 4.30 18.44 11.60
CA ARG A 384 4.46 17.03 11.21
C ARG A 384 3.22 16.41 10.54
N VAL A 385 2.09 17.10 10.45
CA VAL A 385 0.87 16.63 9.78
C VAL A 385 0.81 17.21 8.38
N VAL A 386 0.99 16.36 7.36
CA VAL A 386 1.13 16.75 5.97
C VAL A 386 0.12 16.04 5.08
N GLN A 387 -0.37 16.71 4.04
CA GLN A 387 -1.15 16.05 3.00
C GLN A 387 -0.22 15.26 2.07
N THR A 388 -0.57 14.02 1.80
CA THR A 388 0.17 13.12 0.91
C THR A 388 -0.64 12.81 -0.34
N PRO A 389 0.01 12.53 -1.48
CA PRO A 389 -0.71 12.09 -2.67
C PRO A 389 -1.33 10.70 -2.45
N ALA A 390 -2.38 10.40 -3.22
CA ALA A 390 -2.91 9.06 -3.34
C ALA A 390 -1.85 8.09 -3.89
N VAL A 391 -1.94 6.81 -3.49
CA VAL A 391 -1.00 5.77 -3.94
C VAL A 391 -1.74 4.62 -4.65
N MET A 392 -1.02 3.93 -5.55
CA MET A 392 -1.57 2.78 -6.29
C MET A 392 -1.45 1.45 -5.53
N GLY A 393 -1.05 1.47 -4.26
CA GLY A 393 -1.16 0.34 -3.34
C GLY A 393 -2.61 -0.08 -3.11
N GLY A 394 -2.82 -1.32 -2.68
CA GLY A 394 -4.12 -1.81 -2.23
C GLY A 394 -4.19 -1.80 -0.69
N GLU A 395 -5.41 -1.75 -0.16
CA GLU A 395 -5.70 -1.84 1.28
C GLU A 395 -7.19 -2.16 1.45
N ASP A 396 -7.51 -3.29 2.08
CA ASP A 396 -8.89 -3.76 2.15
C ASP A 396 -9.74 -3.10 3.24
N PHE A 397 -9.16 -2.20 4.07
CA PHE A 397 -9.90 -1.31 4.95
C PHE A 397 -11.01 -0.53 4.21
N GLY A 398 -10.80 -0.22 2.93
CA GLY A 398 -11.79 0.43 2.08
C GLY A 398 -13.12 -0.33 1.97
N ARG A 399 -13.13 -1.64 2.24
CA ARG A 399 -14.36 -2.47 2.24
C ARG A 399 -15.35 -2.04 3.31
N PHE A 400 -14.90 -1.53 4.44
CA PHE A 400 -15.79 -1.08 5.51
C PHE A 400 -16.63 0.12 5.07
N TYR A 401 -16.02 1.11 4.41
CA TYR A 401 -16.74 2.22 3.80
C TYR A 401 -17.59 1.78 2.60
N ARG A 402 -17.07 0.88 1.76
CA ARG A 402 -17.79 0.38 0.59
C ARG A 402 -19.07 -0.39 0.98
N ALA A 403 -19.05 -1.13 2.08
CA ALA A 403 -20.21 -1.84 2.60
C ALA A 403 -21.30 -0.90 3.11
N ASP A 404 -20.93 0.29 3.57
CA ASP A 404 -21.87 1.34 3.98
C ASP A 404 -21.24 2.74 3.82
N LYS A 405 -21.58 3.40 2.73
CA LYS A 405 -21.05 4.75 2.39
C LYS A 405 -21.52 5.86 3.35
N SER A 406 -22.40 5.59 4.30
CA SER A 406 -22.77 6.53 5.37
C SER A 406 -21.71 6.59 6.49
N ILE A 407 -20.82 5.62 6.57
CA ILE A 407 -19.73 5.58 7.54
C ILE A 407 -18.68 6.63 7.18
N LYS A 408 -18.33 7.49 8.13
CA LYS A 408 -17.21 8.42 7.99
C LYS A 408 -15.90 7.66 8.21
N SER A 409 -15.18 7.35 7.13
CA SER A 409 -13.97 6.53 7.11
C SER A 409 -12.73 7.40 7.01
N PHE A 410 -11.69 7.07 7.76
CA PHE A 410 -10.40 7.76 7.68
C PHE A 410 -9.26 6.78 7.97
N ILE A 411 -8.39 6.60 6.97
CA ILE A 411 -7.06 5.99 7.16
C ILE A 411 -6.01 7.07 6.94
N PHE A 412 -4.98 7.06 7.77
CA PHE A 412 -3.86 7.98 7.69
C PHE A 412 -2.52 7.23 7.79
N TRP A 413 -1.45 7.90 7.42
CA TRP A 413 -0.10 7.35 7.39
C TRP A 413 0.69 7.82 8.60
N VAL A 414 1.59 6.97 9.10
CA VAL A 414 2.63 7.37 10.07
C VAL A 414 3.98 6.97 9.51
N GLY A 415 4.84 7.95 9.28
CA GLY A 415 6.17 7.72 8.73
C GLY A 415 7.02 6.82 9.63
N GLY A 416 7.74 5.90 9.01
CA GLY A 416 8.62 4.93 9.68
C GLY A 416 10.12 5.11 9.36
N VAL A 417 10.49 6.02 8.46
CA VAL A 417 11.88 6.18 8.02
C VAL A 417 12.67 7.06 9.00
N PRO A 418 13.78 6.57 9.62
CA PRO A 418 14.64 7.40 10.45
C PRO A 418 15.09 8.68 9.73
N ALA A 419 15.15 9.81 10.45
CA ALA A 419 15.43 11.14 9.88
C ALA A 419 16.74 11.19 9.09
N GLU A 420 17.79 10.54 9.59
CA GLU A 420 19.10 10.45 8.94
C GLU A 420 19.03 9.66 7.62
N LYS A 421 18.24 8.56 7.58
CA LYS A 421 18.03 7.79 6.34
C LYS A 421 17.21 8.58 5.33
N MET A 422 16.18 9.32 5.81
CA MET A 422 15.38 10.20 4.96
C MET A 422 16.23 11.31 4.34
N ALA A 423 17.11 11.93 5.12
CA ALA A 423 18.04 12.96 4.63
C ALA A 423 19.02 12.38 3.59
N ALA A 424 19.62 11.22 3.86
CA ALA A 424 20.53 10.55 2.93
C ALA A 424 19.83 10.15 1.62
N ALA A 425 18.59 9.69 1.69
CA ALA A 425 17.80 9.36 0.49
C ALA A 425 17.47 10.61 -0.34
N LYS A 426 17.04 11.71 0.30
CA LYS A 426 16.82 13.01 -0.37
C LYS A 426 18.09 13.56 -1.04
N ALA A 427 19.26 13.27 -0.46
CA ALA A 427 20.56 13.61 -1.06
C ALA A 427 21.01 12.63 -2.15
N GLY A 428 20.23 11.60 -2.49
CA GLY A 428 20.57 10.59 -3.49
C GLY A 428 21.71 9.63 -3.08
N GLN A 429 22.03 9.55 -1.78
CA GLN A 429 23.13 8.73 -1.26
C GLN A 429 22.69 7.27 -1.03
N ILE A 430 21.44 7.03 -0.73
CA ILE A 430 20.85 5.70 -0.52
C ILE A 430 19.48 5.61 -1.17
N SER A 431 19.04 4.36 -1.44
CA SER A 431 17.64 4.05 -1.71
C SER A 431 16.99 3.52 -0.45
N LEU A 432 15.77 3.97 -0.15
CA LEU A 432 14.99 3.45 0.97
C LEU A 432 14.36 2.10 0.61
N PRO A 433 14.34 1.12 1.53
CA PRO A 433 13.52 -0.07 1.34
C PRO A 433 12.04 0.33 1.35
N SER A 434 11.27 -0.21 0.39
CA SER A 434 9.81 -0.07 0.38
C SER A 434 9.17 -1.03 1.40
N LEU A 435 7.87 -0.84 1.66
CA LEU A 435 7.03 -1.90 2.22
C LEU A 435 7.19 -3.17 1.38
N HIS A 436 7.00 -4.34 1.99
CA HIS A 436 7.23 -5.69 1.44
C HIS A 436 8.71 -6.03 1.14
N SER A 437 9.64 -5.10 1.41
CA SER A 437 11.07 -5.38 1.32
C SER A 437 11.56 -6.23 2.50
N PRO A 438 12.46 -7.21 2.29
CA PRO A 438 13.10 -7.94 3.38
C PRO A 438 13.96 -7.07 4.29
N PHE A 439 14.24 -5.84 3.89
CA PHE A 439 15.04 -4.86 4.62
C PHE A 439 14.19 -3.77 5.30
N TRP A 440 12.85 -3.81 5.17
CA TRP A 440 11.99 -2.83 5.82
C TRP A 440 12.00 -3.01 7.34
N ALA A 441 12.45 -1.98 8.03
CA ALA A 441 12.45 -1.89 9.49
C ALA A 441 12.12 -0.44 9.87
N PRO A 442 10.87 -0.15 10.27
CA PRO A 442 10.49 1.19 10.69
C PRO A 442 11.17 1.57 12.01
N GLN A 443 11.29 2.87 12.27
CA GLN A 443 11.60 3.38 13.61
C GLN A 443 10.35 3.18 14.48
N ALA A 444 10.16 1.96 14.97
CA ALA A 444 8.92 1.48 15.54
C ALA A 444 8.48 2.24 16.80
N ASP A 445 9.41 2.68 17.64
CA ASP A 445 9.13 3.50 18.81
C ASP A 445 8.40 4.80 18.45
N LYS A 446 8.85 5.50 17.41
CA LYS A 446 8.19 6.73 16.92
C LYS A 446 6.87 6.45 16.21
N VAL A 447 6.82 5.39 15.39
CA VAL A 447 5.57 5.00 14.70
C VAL A 447 4.50 4.68 15.72
N ILE A 448 4.78 3.79 16.66
CA ILE A 448 3.83 3.33 17.68
C ILE A 448 3.38 4.49 18.56
N ALA A 449 4.32 5.34 19.03
CA ALA A 449 3.98 6.49 19.85
C ALA A 449 3.05 7.46 19.12
N THR A 450 3.42 7.86 17.89
CA THR A 450 2.65 8.82 17.09
C THR A 450 1.27 8.26 16.74
N ALA A 451 1.21 7.00 16.30
CA ALA A 451 -0.05 6.36 15.94
C ALA A 451 -1.00 6.21 17.13
N SER A 452 -0.49 5.74 18.28
CA SER A 452 -1.30 5.59 19.51
C SER A 452 -1.86 6.93 20.01
N GLU A 453 -1.05 7.98 19.99
CA GLU A 453 -1.47 9.33 20.36
C GLU A 453 -2.50 9.88 19.37
N ALA A 454 -2.23 9.82 18.07
CA ALA A 454 -3.13 10.30 17.02
C ALA A 454 -4.48 9.57 17.03
N MET A 455 -4.48 8.24 17.07
CA MET A 455 -5.71 7.43 17.11
C MET A 455 -6.54 7.74 18.35
N THR A 456 -5.90 7.92 19.51
CA THR A 456 -6.59 8.26 20.77
C THR A 456 -7.24 9.65 20.69
N VAL A 457 -6.52 10.65 20.17
CA VAL A 457 -7.04 12.02 19.97
C VAL A 457 -8.23 12.03 19.03
N LEU A 458 -8.14 11.35 17.88
CA LEU A 458 -9.23 11.24 16.92
C LEU A 458 -10.44 10.53 17.52
N ALA A 459 -10.22 9.44 18.25
CA ALA A 459 -11.29 8.69 18.89
C ALA A 459 -12.02 9.51 19.96
N LEU A 460 -11.29 10.26 20.78
CA LEU A 460 -11.88 11.12 21.82
C LEU A 460 -12.69 12.27 21.21
N ASP A 461 -12.27 12.86 20.08
CA ASP A 461 -13.07 13.89 19.39
C ASP A 461 -14.35 13.31 18.79
N ILE A 462 -14.27 12.17 18.11
CA ILE A 462 -15.45 11.50 17.53
C ILE A 462 -16.45 11.10 18.61
N LEU A 463 -15.97 10.63 19.75
CA LEU A 463 -16.77 10.12 20.86
C LEU A 463 -17.01 11.15 21.98
N LYS A 464 -16.66 12.43 21.74
CA LYS A 464 -16.82 13.47 22.77
C LYS A 464 -18.23 13.55 23.32
N LYS A 465 -18.34 13.81 24.60
CA LYS A 465 -19.64 14.08 25.26
C LYS A 465 -20.28 15.30 24.60
N GLN A 466 -21.52 15.15 24.15
CA GLN A 466 -22.35 16.27 23.72
C GLN A 466 -22.90 17.03 24.93
#